data_af4480af09191551569190d9fa732e2e
#
_entry.id   af4480af09191551569190d9fa732e2e
#
_cell.length_a   1.000
_cell.length_b   1.000
_cell.length_c   1.000
_cell.angle_alpha   90.00
_cell.angle_beta   90.00
_cell.angle_gamma   90.00
#
_symmetry.space_group_name_H-M   'P 1'
#
loop_
_entity.id
_entity.type
_entity.pdbx_description
1 polymer ?
#
loop_
_entity_poly.entity_id
_entity_poly.type
_entity_poly.pdbx_seq_one_letter_code
_entity_poly.pdbx_strand_id
1 'polypeptide(L)'
;MKKLFIYYSLSGNGVIVADYLKDKKIEIRKVNIAYKFPKSFFLRIMVGGFKTLINYKEKIIDFDYDISKYDEILIGSPIWNDRLSSPISTILDKLDLHNKKITFILYSGSGKNIKATEFINKNYNARIINLKDPKKNKDEIKKI
;
A
#
# COMPACT_ATOMS: atom_id res chain seq x y z
N MET A 1 5.07 14.87 -16.05
CA MET A 1 5.17 13.54 -15.39
C MET A 1 3.81 13.16 -14.83
N LYS A 2 3.22 12.11 -15.37
CA LYS A 2 1.95 11.58 -14.87
C LYS A 2 2.20 10.61 -13.73
N LYS A 3 1.46 10.78 -12.63
CA LYS A 3 1.60 9.97 -11.43
C LYS A 3 0.30 9.24 -11.10
N LEU A 4 0.42 8.03 -10.59
CA LEU A 4 -0.69 7.22 -10.10
C LEU A 4 -0.38 6.75 -8.68
N PHE A 5 -1.34 6.88 -7.77
CA PHE A 5 -1.29 6.26 -6.45
C PHE A 5 -2.21 5.05 -6.40
N ILE A 6 -1.61 3.88 -6.25
CA ILE A 6 -2.32 2.60 -6.04
C ILE A 6 -2.22 2.27 -4.56
N TYR A 7 -3.36 2.01 -3.91
CA TYR A 7 -3.32 1.76 -2.47
C TYR A 7 -4.40 0.78 -2.00
N TYR A 8 -4.10 0.13 -0.88
CA TYR A 8 -5.06 -0.58 -0.06
C TYR A 8 -5.15 0.04 1.33
N SER A 9 -6.34 0.05 1.91
CA SER A 9 -6.57 0.58 3.26
C SER A 9 -7.63 -0.24 3.99
N LEU A 10 -7.28 -0.74 5.17
CA LEU A 10 -8.20 -1.48 6.03
C LEU A 10 -8.78 -0.58 7.14
N SER A 11 -7.93 0.21 7.78
CA SER A 11 -8.28 1.02 8.95
C SER A 11 -8.45 2.52 8.66
N GLY A 12 -8.23 2.95 7.41
CA GLY A 12 -8.38 4.32 6.97
C GLY A 12 -7.07 5.11 6.78
N ASN A 13 -5.91 4.58 7.16
CA ASN A 13 -4.63 5.25 6.96
C ASN A 13 -4.34 5.55 5.48
N GLY A 14 -4.61 4.58 4.60
CA GLY A 14 -4.43 4.75 3.16
C GLY A 14 -5.39 5.76 2.55
N VAL A 15 -6.60 5.90 3.11
CA VAL A 15 -7.57 6.90 2.64
C VAL A 15 -7.06 8.32 2.91
N ILE A 16 -6.49 8.58 4.09
CA ILE A 16 -5.89 9.88 4.41
C ILE A 16 -4.75 10.24 3.44
N VAL A 17 -3.92 9.27 3.10
CA VAL A 17 -2.86 9.45 2.10
C VAL A 17 -3.45 9.73 0.72
N ALA A 18 -4.47 8.98 0.32
CA ALA A 18 -5.14 9.15 -0.97
C ALA A 18 -5.77 10.55 -1.12
N ASP A 19 -6.47 11.03 -0.09
CA ASP A 19 -7.07 12.36 -0.10
C ASP A 19 -6.00 13.46 -0.26
N TYR A 20 -4.91 13.37 0.49
CA TYR A 20 -3.79 14.32 0.36
C TYR A 20 -3.16 14.32 -1.03
N LEU A 21 -2.96 13.14 -1.63
CA LEU A 21 -2.38 13.04 -2.97
C LEU A 21 -3.36 13.49 -4.07
N LYS A 22 -4.66 13.26 -3.87
CA LYS A 22 -5.72 13.76 -4.75
C LYS A 22 -5.74 15.29 -4.82
N ASP A 23 -5.57 15.97 -3.69
CA ASP A 23 -5.46 17.42 -3.63
C ASP A 23 -4.24 17.95 -4.41
N LYS A 24 -3.20 17.12 -4.55
CA LYS A 24 -2.02 17.38 -5.40
C LYS A 24 -2.21 16.96 -6.86
N LYS A 25 -3.45 16.65 -7.29
CA LYS A 25 -3.81 16.23 -8.65
C LYS A 25 -3.13 14.92 -9.10
N ILE A 26 -2.80 14.04 -8.17
CA ILE A 26 -2.34 12.69 -8.46
C ILE A 26 -3.55 11.79 -8.66
N GLU A 27 -3.56 10.98 -9.71
CA GLU A 27 -4.64 10.02 -9.95
C GLU A 27 -4.60 8.91 -8.90
N ILE A 28 -5.78 8.51 -8.41
CA ILE A 28 -5.92 7.57 -7.30
C ILE A 28 -6.61 6.29 -7.77
N ARG A 29 -6.02 5.14 -7.44
CA ARG A 29 -6.60 3.82 -7.74
C ARG A 29 -6.60 2.95 -6.49
N LYS A 30 -7.78 2.74 -5.93
CA LYS A 30 -7.97 1.91 -4.73
C LYS A 30 -8.01 0.43 -5.10
N VAL A 31 -7.31 -0.39 -4.34
CA VAL A 31 -7.41 -1.85 -4.43
C VAL A 31 -8.58 -2.32 -3.59
N ASN A 32 -9.49 -3.08 -4.18
CA ASN A 32 -10.61 -3.73 -3.51
C ASN A 32 -10.46 -5.25 -3.58
N ILE A 33 -10.83 -5.93 -2.50
CA ILE A 33 -10.76 -7.38 -2.39
C ILE A 33 -12.12 -7.97 -2.06
N ALA A 34 -12.35 -9.23 -2.45
CA ALA A 34 -13.60 -9.94 -2.19
C ALA A 34 -13.77 -10.29 -0.71
N TYR A 35 -12.68 -10.55 0.01
CA TYR A 35 -12.71 -10.91 1.42
C TYR A 35 -13.16 -9.73 2.30
N LYS A 36 -14.10 -10.01 3.20
CA LYS A 36 -14.57 -9.03 4.19
C LYS A 36 -13.93 -9.30 5.55
N PHE A 37 -13.08 -8.38 6.00
CA PHE A 37 -12.46 -8.49 7.32
C PHE A 37 -13.49 -8.38 8.45
N PRO A 38 -13.26 -9.09 9.59
CA PRO A 38 -14.10 -8.94 10.77
C PRO A 38 -14.05 -7.50 11.32
N LYS A 39 -15.09 -7.11 12.04
CA LYS A 39 -15.17 -5.75 12.63
C LYS A 39 -14.19 -5.56 13.79
N SER A 40 -13.87 -6.61 14.54
CA SER A 40 -12.93 -6.56 15.66
C SER A 40 -11.52 -6.22 15.21
N PHE A 41 -10.92 -5.21 15.83
CA PHE A 41 -9.53 -4.79 15.55
C PHE A 41 -8.52 -5.93 15.77
N PHE A 42 -8.67 -6.67 16.86
CA PHE A 42 -7.80 -7.80 17.18
C PHE A 42 -7.87 -8.91 16.11
N LEU A 43 -9.09 -9.29 15.70
CA LEU A 43 -9.28 -10.31 14.65
C LEU A 43 -8.74 -9.83 13.30
N ARG A 44 -8.84 -8.54 12.98
CA ARG A 44 -8.22 -7.99 11.75
C ARG A 44 -6.71 -8.16 11.74
N ILE A 45 -6.05 -7.86 12.85
CA ILE A 45 -4.60 -8.05 13.00
C ILE A 45 -4.22 -9.51 12.82
N MET A 46 -4.94 -10.42 13.48
CA MET A 46 -4.68 -11.86 13.37
C MET A 46 -4.85 -12.37 11.94
N VAL A 47 -5.96 -12.04 11.28
CA VAL A 47 -6.23 -12.49 9.90
C VAL A 47 -5.23 -11.88 8.92
N GLY A 48 -4.96 -10.58 9.01
CA GLY A 48 -4.00 -9.91 8.15
C GLY A 48 -2.58 -10.46 8.33
N GLY A 49 -2.14 -10.63 9.56
CA GLY A 49 -0.84 -11.23 9.87
C GLY A 49 -0.71 -12.66 9.37
N PHE A 50 -1.74 -13.49 9.54
CA PHE A 50 -1.77 -14.86 9.02
C PHE A 50 -1.70 -14.90 7.49
N LYS A 51 -2.48 -14.06 6.81
CA LYS A 51 -2.47 -13.97 5.34
C LYS A 51 -1.08 -13.62 4.81
N THR A 52 -0.37 -12.69 5.44
CA THR A 52 1.00 -12.33 5.03
C THR A 52 2.00 -13.45 5.32
N LEU A 53 1.83 -14.16 6.44
CA LEU A 53 2.69 -15.27 6.83
C LEU A 53 2.65 -16.42 5.83
N ILE A 54 1.46 -16.76 5.32
CA ILE A 54 1.27 -17.82 4.31
C ILE A 54 1.39 -17.32 2.86
N ASN A 55 1.75 -16.06 2.66
CA ASN A 55 1.83 -15.42 1.34
C ASN A 55 0.52 -15.56 0.54
N TYR A 56 -0.60 -15.30 1.20
CA TYR A 56 -1.94 -15.43 0.63
C TYR A 56 -2.14 -14.48 -0.54
N LYS A 57 -2.71 -14.98 -1.63
CA LYS A 57 -3.10 -14.16 -2.79
C LYS A 57 -4.59 -13.81 -2.71
N GLU A 58 -4.88 -12.52 -2.73
CA GLU A 58 -6.24 -12.01 -2.63
C GLU A 58 -7.01 -12.10 -3.96
N LYS A 59 -8.32 -12.29 -3.87
CA LYS A 59 -9.20 -12.07 -5.00
C LYS A 59 -9.45 -10.57 -5.14
N ILE A 60 -8.80 -9.95 -6.11
CA ILE A 60 -8.94 -8.53 -6.41
C ILE A 60 -10.21 -8.31 -7.24
N ILE A 61 -10.95 -7.24 -6.93
CA ILE A 61 -12.21 -6.87 -7.60
C ILE A 61 -12.00 -5.62 -8.43
N ASP A 62 -12.42 -5.66 -9.70
CA ASP A 62 -12.55 -4.50 -10.61
C ASP A 62 -11.34 -3.56 -10.60
N PHE A 63 -10.13 -4.14 -10.70
CA PHE A 63 -8.90 -3.37 -10.72
C PHE A 63 -8.34 -3.27 -12.16
N ASP A 64 -8.09 -2.04 -12.59
CA ASP A 64 -7.41 -1.77 -13.84
C ASP A 64 -5.89 -1.86 -13.65
N TYR A 65 -5.26 -2.84 -14.31
CA TYR A 65 -3.81 -3.08 -14.26
C TYR A 65 -3.04 -2.24 -15.29
N ASP A 66 -3.73 -1.53 -16.20
CA ASP A 66 -3.04 -0.68 -17.17
C ASP A 66 -2.46 0.57 -16.48
N ILE A 67 -1.16 0.62 -16.40
CA ILE A 67 -0.38 1.74 -15.87
C ILE A 67 0.54 2.36 -16.92
N SER A 68 0.36 2.03 -18.19
CA SER A 68 1.24 2.43 -19.29
C SER A 68 1.42 3.95 -19.40
N LYS A 69 0.36 4.70 -19.17
CA LYS A 69 0.33 6.17 -19.30
C LYS A 69 1.01 6.95 -18.16
N TYR A 70 1.46 6.26 -17.09
CA TYR A 70 2.08 6.92 -15.94
C TYR A 70 3.60 6.75 -15.94
N ASP A 71 4.29 7.79 -15.50
CA ASP A 71 5.75 7.81 -15.36
C ASP A 71 6.19 7.38 -13.95
N GLU A 72 5.39 7.73 -12.94
CA GLU A 72 5.65 7.42 -11.54
C GLU A 72 4.45 6.70 -10.91
N ILE A 73 4.74 5.59 -10.23
CA ILE A 73 3.76 4.79 -9.48
C ILE A 73 4.07 4.90 -7.99
N LEU A 74 3.12 5.44 -7.24
CA LEU A 74 3.16 5.43 -5.78
C LEU A 74 2.32 4.25 -5.30
N ILE A 75 2.83 3.45 -4.37
CA ILE A 75 2.17 2.24 -3.87
C ILE A 75 1.98 2.37 -2.37
N GLY A 76 0.73 2.46 -1.94
CA GLY A 76 0.33 2.58 -0.54
C GLY A 76 -0.07 1.24 0.07
N SER A 77 0.59 0.82 1.14
CA SER A 77 0.30 -0.44 1.83
C SER A 77 0.24 -0.28 3.34
N PRO A 78 -0.81 -0.79 4.01
CA PRO A 78 -0.70 -1.10 5.42
C PRO A 78 0.33 -2.21 5.60
N ILE A 79 0.97 -2.23 6.77
CA ILE A 79 1.96 -3.24 7.11
C ILE A 79 1.33 -4.27 8.05
N TRP A 80 1.33 -5.51 7.63
CA TRP A 80 0.84 -6.65 8.37
C TRP A 80 1.98 -7.62 8.68
N ASN A 81 2.21 -7.88 9.97
CA ASN A 81 3.31 -8.73 10.41
C ASN A 81 4.67 -8.31 9.79
N ASP A 82 4.96 -7.01 9.83
CA ASP A 82 6.17 -6.38 9.28
C ASP A 82 6.37 -6.62 7.76
N ARG A 83 5.28 -6.90 7.02
CA ARG A 83 5.28 -7.14 5.57
C ARG A 83 4.24 -6.29 4.86
N LEU A 84 4.38 -6.16 3.54
CA LEU A 84 3.33 -5.60 2.69
C LEU A 84 2.04 -6.40 2.85
N SER A 85 0.91 -5.72 2.88
CA SER A 85 -0.40 -6.37 2.97
C SER A 85 -0.66 -7.29 1.78
N SER A 86 -1.43 -8.37 2.00
CA SER A 86 -1.74 -9.34 0.95
C SER A 86 -2.42 -8.73 -0.29
N PRO A 87 -3.31 -7.72 -0.21
CA PRO A 87 -3.85 -7.07 -1.40
C PRO A 87 -2.76 -6.41 -2.26
N ILE A 88 -1.84 -5.68 -1.63
CA ILE A 88 -0.75 -5.00 -2.34
C ILE A 88 0.25 -6.02 -2.90
N SER A 89 0.63 -7.03 -2.12
CA SER A 89 1.48 -8.12 -2.61
C SER A 89 0.89 -8.81 -3.84
N THR A 90 -0.43 -9.03 -3.84
CA THR A 90 -1.14 -9.63 -4.98
C THR A 90 -1.12 -8.74 -6.22
N ILE A 91 -1.35 -7.43 -6.06
CA ILE A 91 -1.30 -6.46 -7.16
C ILE A 91 0.10 -6.39 -7.77
N LEU A 92 1.15 -6.36 -6.95
CA LEU A 92 2.54 -6.26 -7.40
C LEU A 92 2.94 -7.42 -8.31
N ASP A 93 2.39 -8.60 -8.14
CA ASP A 93 2.67 -9.76 -8.99
C ASP A 93 2.20 -9.57 -10.46
N LYS A 94 1.26 -8.64 -10.69
CA LYS A 94 0.62 -8.43 -12.00
C LYS A 94 0.93 -7.08 -12.62
N LEU A 95 1.48 -6.13 -11.86
CA LEU A 95 1.82 -4.81 -12.37
C LEU A 95 3.15 -4.84 -13.14
N ASP A 96 3.14 -4.31 -14.34
CA ASP A 96 4.38 -4.05 -15.08
C ASP A 96 5.01 -2.73 -14.63
N LEU A 97 5.89 -2.82 -13.65
CA LEU A 97 6.63 -1.69 -13.09
C LEU A 97 7.94 -1.37 -13.82
N HIS A 98 8.20 -2.06 -14.93
CA HIS A 98 9.42 -1.83 -15.70
C HIS A 98 9.49 -0.38 -16.21
N ASN A 99 10.65 0.24 -16.09
CA ASN A 99 10.88 1.64 -16.49
C ASN A 99 9.98 2.69 -15.79
N LYS A 100 9.38 2.35 -14.65
CA LYS A 100 8.61 3.29 -13.84
C LYS A 100 9.44 3.80 -12.66
N LYS A 101 9.27 5.08 -12.31
CA LYS A 101 9.71 5.58 -11.01
C LYS A 101 8.76 5.05 -9.95
N ILE A 102 9.28 4.44 -8.88
CA ILE A 102 8.47 3.76 -7.87
C ILE A 102 8.69 4.42 -6.51
N THR A 103 7.60 4.68 -5.81
CA THR A 103 7.62 5.15 -4.42
C THR A 103 6.65 4.31 -3.60
N PHE A 104 7.14 3.63 -2.57
CA PHE A 104 6.28 2.96 -1.58
C PHE A 104 5.95 3.90 -0.43
N ILE A 105 4.69 3.97 -0.07
CA ILE A 105 4.17 4.70 1.10
C ILE A 105 3.59 3.65 2.05
N LEU A 106 4.33 3.36 3.12
CA LEU A 106 4.00 2.34 4.09
C LEU A 106 3.39 2.99 5.33
N TYR A 107 2.26 2.51 5.79
CA TYR A 107 1.62 3.01 6.98
C TYR A 107 1.39 1.89 8.00
N SER A 108 1.88 2.12 9.20
CA SER A 108 1.83 1.19 10.32
C SER A 108 1.74 1.91 11.66
N GLY A 109 1.37 1.19 12.70
CA GLY A 109 1.31 1.74 14.06
C GLY A 109 2.69 2.13 14.62
N SER A 110 3.77 1.44 14.22
CA SER A 110 5.13 1.71 14.70
C SER A 110 5.90 2.72 13.85
N GLY A 111 5.58 2.84 12.56
CA GLY A 111 6.37 3.59 11.59
C GLY A 111 7.72 2.92 11.25
N LYS A 112 7.95 1.70 11.72
CA LYS A 112 9.16 0.91 11.47
C LYS A 112 8.74 -0.40 10.79
N ASN A 113 9.30 -0.67 9.61
CA ASN A 113 8.86 -1.76 8.76
C ASN A 113 10.09 -2.43 8.13
N ILE A 114 10.86 -3.17 8.95
CA ILE A 114 12.18 -3.69 8.57
C ILE A 114 12.06 -4.71 7.44
N LYS A 115 11.25 -5.75 7.62
CA LYS A 115 11.10 -6.83 6.62
C LYS A 115 10.47 -6.32 5.32
N ALA A 116 9.48 -5.42 5.40
CA ALA A 116 8.89 -4.82 4.22
C ALA A 116 9.92 -3.96 3.45
N THR A 117 10.72 -3.18 4.17
CA THR A 117 11.79 -2.36 3.59
C THR A 117 12.86 -3.23 2.91
N GLU A 118 13.30 -4.30 3.56
CA GLU A 118 14.26 -5.26 2.99
C GLU A 118 13.71 -5.91 1.72
N PHE A 119 12.45 -6.34 1.75
CA PHE A 119 11.79 -6.91 0.57
C PHE A 119 11.74 -5.92 -0.60
N ILE A 120 11.35 -4.66 -0.33
CA ILE A 120 11.27 -3.61 -1.36
C ILE A 120 12.67 -3.35 -1.94
N ASN A 121 13.67 -3.16 -1.11
CA ASN A 121 15.04 -2.86 -1.55
C ASN A 121 15.66 -4.01 -2.36
N LYS A 122 15.29 -5.25 -2.05
CA LYS A 122 15.76 -6.43 -2.80
C LYS A 122 15.14 -6.55 -4.19
N ASN A 123 13.87 -6.14 -4.34
CA ASN A 123 13.08 -6.42 -5.54
C ASN A 123 12.84 -5.20 -6.42
N TYR A 124 12.96 -3.97 -5.87
CA TYR A 124 12.63 -2.72 -6.56
C TYR A 124 13.69 -1.66 -6.31
N ASN A 125 13.97 -0.87 -7.34
CA ASN A 125 14.69 0.40 -7.19
C ASN A 125 13.65 1.48 -6.86
N ALA A 126 13.31 1.64 -5.58
CA ALA A 126 12.20 2.47 -5.15
C ALA A 126 12.54 3.36 -3.95
N ARG A 127 11.89 4.53 -3.90
CA ARG A 127 11.85 5.35 -2.69
C ARG A 127 10.87 4.74 -1.69
N ILE A 128 11.20 4.78 -0.40
CA ILE A 128 10.33 4.29 0.68
C ILE A 128 10.01 5.43 1.64
N ILE A 129 8.74 5.63 1.93
CA ILE A 129 8.24 6.60 2.92
C ILE A 129 7.46 5.82 3.96
N ASN A 130 7.92 5.86 5.22
CA ASN A 130 7.25 5.22 6.35
C ASN A 130 6.44 6.25 7.12
N LEU A 131 5.14 6.01 7.26
CA LEU A 131 4.21 6.84 8.01
C LEU A 131 3.73 6.11 9.26
N LYS A 132 3.81 6.76 10.41
CA LYS A 132 3.31 6.25 11.68
C LYS A 132 1.87 6.68 11.89
N ASP A 133 0.92 5.77 11.66
CA ASP A 133 -0.51 5.95 11.88
C ASP A 133 -1.04 7.33 11.41
N PRO A 134 -0.99 7.64 10.10
CA PRO A 134 -1.30 8.98 9.60
C PRO A 134 -2.74 9.43 9.88
N LYS A 135 -3.66 8.49 10.11
CA LYS A 135 -5.03 8.80 10.52
C LYS A 135 -5.11 9.49 11.87
N LYS A 136 -4.29 9.06 12.83
CA LYS A 136 -4.18 9.67 14.16
C LYS A 136 -3.15 10.80 14.20
N ASN A 137 -2.16 10.74 13.34
CA ASN A 137 -0.99 11.60 13.34
C ASN A 137 -0.84 12.28 11.97
N LYS A 138 -1.65 13.32 11.75
CA LYS A 138 -1.77 13.98 10.44
C LYS A 138 -0.48 14.62 9.94
N ASP A 139 0.44 14.98 10.83
CA ASP A 139 1.73 15.56 10.43
C ASP A 139 2.65 14.57 9.70
N GLU A 140 2.42 13.26 9.88
CA GLU A 140 3.15 12.23 9.14
C GLU A 140 3.03 12.38 7.61
N ILE A 141 1.89 12.88 7.13
CA ILE A 141 1.63 13.11 5.69
C ILE A 141 2.63 14.08 5.06
N LYS A 142 3.19 15.00 5.83
CA LYS A 142 4.19 15.97 5.34
C LYS A 142 5.50 15.31 4.87
N LYS A 143 5.70 14.03 5.17
CA LYS A 143 6.86 13.25 4.70
C LYS A 143 6.75 12.84 3.22
N ILE A 144 5.54 12.90 2.64
CA ILE A 144 5.26 12.59 1.25
C ILE A 144 5.65 13.78 0.36
#